data_37e850d67919787160f3c81efde248fa
#
_entry.id   37e850d67919787160f3c81efde248fa
#
_cell.length_a   1.000
_cell.length_b   1.000
_cell.length_c   1.000
_cell.angle_alpha   90.00
_cell.angle_beta   90.00
_cell.angle_gamma   90.00
#
_symmetry.space_group_name_H-M   'P 1'
#
loop_
_entity.id
_entity.type
_entity.pdbx_description
1 polymer ?
#
loop_
_entity_poly.entity_id
_entity_poly.type
_entity_poly.pdbx_seq_one_letter_code
_entity_poly.pdbx_strand_id
1 'polypeptide(L)'
;YSVEDGKLVIKDSVLTLGTNTVEIKAEGFKNNTLSVEYKKVLEENLSLVSDKEQYNRGENVVLTVNGSEGDFLKNLNAVKVDGKNIYAKGVAGSDYYYEAAEDLKSITIYDNGNLFNQNKAYTLTLEAEYYEALETEITVQGEEKDVPASEPMISKDEDGQTYLVSFGTPTNFVGWKNKVT
;
A
#
# COMPACT_ATOMS: atom_id res chain seq x y z
N TYR A 1 15.54 21.80 28.19
CA TYR A 1 16.02 22.64 27.08
C TYR A 1 17.40 23.21 27.39
N SER A 2 18.12 23.59 26.35
CA SER A 2 19.32 24.40 26.41
C SER A 2 19.24 25.55 25.42
N VAL A 3 20.08 26.57 25.60
CA VAL A 3 20.22 27.65 24.62
C VAL A 3 21.67 27.58 24.10
N GLU A 4 21.82 27.31 22.82
CA GLU A 4 23.09 27.12 22.14
C GLU A 4 23.13 28.02 20.91
N ASP A 5 24.13 28.86 20.77
CA ASP A 5 24.32 29.78 19.63
C ASP A 5 23.05 30.61 19.29
N GLY A 6 22.32 31.05 20.31
CA GLY A 6 21.08 31.81 20.13
C GLY A 6 19.86 30.98 19.69
N LYS A 7 19.96 29.64 19.69
CA LYS A 7 18.90 28.71 19.38
C LYS A 7 18.40 28.03 20.64
N LEU A 8 17.05 27.87 20.74
CA LEU A 8 16.43 27.05 21.76
C LEU A 8 16.47 25.58 21.32
N VAL A 9 17.19 24.75 22.05
CA VAL A 9 17.24 23.31 21.84
C VAL A 9 16.30 22.63 22.84
N ILE A 10 15.30 21.93 22.35
CA ILE A 10 14.33 21.18 23.14
C ILE A 10 14.66 19.70 23.02
N LYS A 11 14.77 19.00 24.15
CA LYS A 11 15.00 17.55 24.14
C LYS A 11 13.72 16.83 23.69
N ASP A 12 13.88 15.80 22.87
CA ASP A 12 12.78 14.92 22.41
C ASP A 12 11.99 14.30 23.57
N SER A 13 12.67 13.96 24.67
CA SER A 13 12.05 13.35 25.86
C SER A 13 10.96 14.19 26.55
N VAL A 14 10.82 15.48 26.18
CA VAL A 14 9.77 16.37 26.72
C VAL A 14 8.67 16.66 25.70
N LEU A 15 8.82 16.15 24.47
CA LEU A 15 7.82 16.30 23.42
C LEU A 15 6.95 15.04 23.35
N THR A 16 5.68 15.24 23.03
CA THR A 16 4.76 14.14 22.72
C THR A 16 4.59 14.05 21.19
N LEU A 17 4.33 12.88 20.66
CA LEU A 17 4.02 12.72 19.23
C LEU A 17 2.85 13.62 18.84
N GLY A 18 3.00 14.31 17.70
CA GLY A 18 2.03 15.25 17.21
C GLY A 18 2.37 16.71 17.55
N THR A 19 1.34 17.53 17.63
CA THR A 19 1.49 18.96 17.84
C THR A 19 1.76 19.29 19.32
N ASN A 20 2.90 19.92 19.58
CA ASN A 20 3.30 20.41 20.89
C ASN A 20 3.24 21.93 20.89
N THR A 21 2.76 22.52 21.98
CA THR A 21 2.79 23.96 22.20
C THR A 21 3.95 24.31 23.11
N VAL A 22 4.89 25.08 22.61
CA VAL A 22 6.05 25.57 23.36
C VAL A 22 5.83 27.03 23.71
N GLU A 23 5.73 27.35 24.99
CA GLU A 23 5.64 28.72 25.49
C GLU A 23 7.02 29.20 25.94
N ILE A 24 7.48 30.32 25.39
CA ILE A 24 8.74 30.96 25.72
C ILE A 24 8.46 32.18 26.59
N LYS A 25 8.99 32.16 27.82
CA LYS A 25 8.86 33.25 28.78
C LYS A 25 10.24 33.83 29.08
N ALA A 26 10.35 35.15 28.98
CA ALA A 26 11.54 35.88 29.40
C ALA A 26 11.11 37.11 30.20
N GLU A 27 11.85 37.40 31.27
CA GLU A 27 11.56 38.54 32.13
C GLU A 27 11.67 39.85 31.32
N GLY A 28 10.66 40.72 31.44
CA GLY A 28 10.60 41.99 30.71
C GLY A 28 10.10 41.88 29.27
N PHE A 29 9.76 40.70 28.78
CA PHE A 29 9.26 40.46 27.42
C PHE A 29 7.87 39.85 27.43
N LYS A 30 7.14 40.04 26.33
CA LYS A 30 5.88 39.30 26.12
C LYS A 30 6.17 37.79 25.90
N ASN A 31 5.34 36.98 26.49
CA ASN A 31 5.38 35.54 26.20
C ASN A 31 5.16 35.29 24.71
N ASN A 32 5.90 34.36 24.16
CA ASN A 32 5.73 33.90 22.81
C ASN A 32 5.37 32.42 22.81
N THR A 33 4.50 32.02 21.88
CA THR A 33 4.03 30.63 21.76
C THR A 33 4.36 30.13 20.37
N LEU A 34 4.95 28.94 20.31
CA LEU A 34 5.32 28.26 19.08
C LEU A 34 4.63 26.90 19.05
N SER A 35 4.05 26.56 17.90
CA SER A 35 3.56 25.21 17.63
C SER A 35 4.65 24.40 16.94
N VAL A 36 4.99 23.25 17.51
CA VAL A 36 6.01 22.34 17.00
C VAL A 36 5.34 21.00 16.75
N GLU A 37 5.37 20.53 15.51
CA GLU A 37 4.97 19.16 15.18
C GLU A 37 6.14 18.23 15.42
N TYR A 38 5.99 17.31 16.37
CA TYR A 38 6.98 16.26 16.64
C TYR A 38 6.53 14.96 16.00
N LYS A 39 7.31 14.53 15.00
CA LYS A 39 7.15 13.22 14.37
C LYS A 39 8.20 12.28 14.94
N LYS A 40 7.82 11.03 15.19
CA LYS A 40 8.82 10.02 15.53
C LYS A 40 9.68 9.83 14.28
N VAL A 41 10.95 10.18 14.38
CA VAL A 41 11.91 9.85 13.33
C VAL A 41 11.99 8.33 13.25
N LEU A 42 11.98 7.77 12.05
CA LEU A 42 12.24 6.34 11.83
C LEU A 42 13.43 5.92 12.68
N GLU A 43 13.23 5.00 13.58
CA GLU A 43 14.35 4.27 14.15
C GLU A 43 15.09 3.64 12.96
N GLU A 44 16.41 3.65 12.94
CA GLU A 44 17.25 3.26 11.80
C GLU A 44 16.98 1.86 11.24
N ASN A 45 16.05 1.12 11.81
CA ASN A 45 15.74 -0.28 11.52
C ASN A 45 14.29 -0.55 11.10
N LEU A 46 13.42 0.47 10.91
CA LEU A 46 12.09 0.21 10.39
C LEU A 46 12.15 -0.16 8.90
N SER A 47 11.61 -1.30 8.56
CA SER A 47 11.52 -1.74 7.17
C SER A 47 10.22 -2.46 6.90
N LEU A 48 9.73 -2.34 5.67
CA LEU A 48 8.58 -3.05 5.17
C LEU A 48 9.04 -4.21 4.29
N VAL A 49 8.64 -5.41 4.64
CA VAL A 49 9.04 -6.63 3.94
C VAL A 49 7.82 -7.45 3.59
N SER A 50 7.76 -7.94 2.36
CA SER A 50 6.76 -8.91 1.93
C SER A 50 7.19 -10.34 2.28
N ASP A 51 6.23 -11.21 2.51
CA ASP A 51 6.47 -12.63 2.80
C ASP A 51 7.01 -13.41 1.57
N LYS A 52 6.89 -12.84 0.37
CA LYS A 52 7.40 -13.39 -0.89
C LYS A 52 7.97 -12.28 -1.76
N GLU A 53 8.95 -12.61 -2.60
CA GLU A 53 9.45 -11.72 -3.64
C GLU A 53 8.52 -11.69 -4.86
N GLN A 54 7.82 -12.80 -5.12
CA GLN A 54 6.94 -12.96 -6.27
C GLN A 54 5.62 -13.59 -5.87
N TYR A 55 4.53 -13.02 -6.40
CA TYR A 55 3.15 -13.46 -6.19
C TYR A 55 2.50 -13.85 -7.51
N ASN A 56 1.55 -14.77 -7.44
CA ASN A 56 0.65 -15.01 -8.56
C ASN A 56 -0.50 -13.99 -8.55
N ARG A 57 -1.12 -13.78 -9.70
CA ARG A 57 -2.36 -12.98 -9.77
C ARG A 57 -3.43 -13.60 -8.87
N GLY A 58 -4.14 -12.77 -8.15
CA GLY A 58 -5.19 -13.21 -7.22
C GLY A 58 -4.69 -13.67 -5.86
N GLU A 59 -3.38 -13.65 -5.61
CA GLU A 59 -2.84 -13.94 -4.29
C GLU A 59 -2.92 -12.72 -3.37
N ASN A 60 -3.21 -12.99 -2.10
CA ASN A 60 -3.10 -11.97 -1.06
C ASN A 60 -1.63 -11.69 -0.74
N VAL A 61 -1.33 -10.45 -0.41
CA VAL A 61 0.02 -10.00 -0.07
C VAL A 61 0.11 -9.78 1.43
N VAL A 62 1.09 -10.38 2.07
CA VAL A 62 1.38 -10.18 3.49
C VAL A 62 2.62 -9.29 3.62
N LEU A 63 2.49 -8.19 4.35
CA LEU A 63 3.57 -7.25 4.62
C LEU A 63 3.87 -7.23 6.12
N THR A 64 5.14 -7.33 6.47
CA THR A 64 5.63 -7.24 7.85
C THR A 64 6.40 -5.95 8.05
N VAL A 65 6.11 -5.24 9.15
CA VAL A 65 6.86 -4.06 9.59
C VAL A 65 7.90 -4.50 10.61
N ASN A 66 9.14 -4.59 10.19
CA ASN A 66 10.26 -4.92 11.07
C ASN A 66 10.73 -3.70 11.86
N GLY A 67 11.24 -3.91 13.07
CA GLY A 67 11.75 -2.85 13.96
C GLY A 67 10.66 -2.09 14.71
N SER A 68 9.38 -2.39 14.48
CA SER A 68 8.26 -1.83 15.23
C SER A 68 7.68 -2.85 16.22
N GLU A 69 7.47 -2.44 17.45
CA GLU A 69 6.74 -3.23 18.47
C GLU A 69 5.21 -3.10 18.33
N GLY A 70 4.73 -2.76 17.14
CA GLY A 70 3.32 -2.56 16.81
C GLY A 70 2.88 -1.10 16.73
N ASP A 71 3.71 -0.15 17.16
CA ASP A 71 3.35 1.28 17.18
C ASP A 71 3.10 1.83 15.78
N PHE A 72 3.84 1.41 14.77
CA PHE A 72 3.63 1.86 13.39
C PHE A 72 2.23 1.48 12.89
N LEU A 73 1.86 0.20 12.96
CA LEU A 73 0.57 -0.27 12.47
C LEU A 73 -0.60 0.20 13.35
N LYS A 74 -0.37 0.49 14.63
CA LYS A 74 -1.37 1.11 15.50
C LYS A 74 -1.74 2.52 15.04
N ASN A 75 -0.79 3.25 14.45
CA ASN A 75 -0.97 4.60 13.94
C ASN A 75 -1.15 4.63 12.41
N LEU A 76 -1.41 3.47 11.79
CA LEU A 76 -1.61 3.37 10.34
C LEU A 76 -2.82 4.20 9.90
N ASN A 77 -2.61 5.09 8.94
CA ASN A 77 -3.64 5.97 8.39
C ASN A 77 -3.91 5.75 6.90
N ALA A 78 -2.94 5.21 6.16
CA ALA A 78 -3.15 4.87 4.76
C ALA A 78 -2.31 3.66 4.33
N VAL A 79 -2.90 2.86 3.43
CA VAL A 79 -2.21 1.81 2.67
C VAL A 79 -2.44 2.09 1.20
N LYS A 80 -1.37 2.09 0.42
CA LYS A 80 -1.44 2.40 -1.02
C LYS A 80 -0.82 1.30 -1.85
N VAL A 81 -1.39 1.08 -3.02
CA VAL A 81 -0.86 0.24 -4.09
C VAL A 81 -0.70 1.12 -5.32
N ASP A 82 0.52 1.26 -5.84
CA ASP A 82 0.85 2.19 -6.93
C ASP A 82 0.28 3.62 -6.70
N GLY A 83 0.41 4.11 -5.46
CA GLY A 83 -0.08 5.42 -5.06
C GLY A 83 -1.59 5.55 -4.86
N LYS A 84 -2.37 4.49 -5.09
CA LYS A 84 -3.82 4.48 -4.87
C LYS A 84 -4.16 3.92 -3.50
N ASN A 85 -4.97 4.65 -2.74
CA ASN A 85 -5.44 4.19 -1.43
C ASN A 85 -6.27 2.91 -1.57
N ILE A 86 -6.02 1.97 -0.67
CA ILE A 86 -6.91 0.86 -0.34
C ILE A 86 -7.39 1.03 1.10
N TYR A 87 -8.48 0.38 1.47
CA TYR A 87 -9.17 0.67 2.73
C TYR A 87 -9.09 -0.51 3.69
N ALA A 88 -9.27 -0.23 4.98
CA ALA A 88 -9.38 -1.29 5.97
C ALA A 88 -10.64 -2.14 5.69
N LYS A 89 -10.57 -3.43 6.02
CA LYS A 89 -11.68 -4.37 5.92
C LYS A 89 -12.91 -3.85 6.68
N GLY A 90 -14.07 -3.88 6.03
CA GLY A 90 -15.33 -3.40 6.60
C GLY A 90 -15.68 -1.95 6.28
N VAL A 91 -14.84 -1.22 5.56
CA VAL A 91 -15.19 0.10 5.03
C VAL A 91 -16.13 -0.09 3.84
N ALA A 92 -17.32 0.47 3.92
CA ALA A 92 -18.35 0.32 2.91
C ALA A 92 -17.91 0.91 1.55
N GLY A 93 -18.17 0.16 0.47
CA GLY A 93 -17.91 0.61 -0.91
C GLY A 93 -16.48 0.42 -1.40
N SER A 94 -15.61 -0.28 -0.65
CA SER A 94 -14.28 -0.63 -1.13
C SER A 94 -14.24 -2.07 -1.63
N ASP A 95 -13.79 -2.25 -2.88
CA ASP A 95 -13.56 -3.57 -3.47
C ASP A 95 -12.20 -4.15 -3.04
N TYR A 96 -11.27 -3.28 -2.62
CA TYR A 96 -9.91 -3.63 -2.20
C TYR A 96 -9.70 -3.24 -0.75
N TYR A 97 -9.25 -4.19 0.05
CA TYR A 97 -9.05 -3.93 1.47
C TYR A 97 -7.82 -4.62 2.04
N TYR A 98 -7.41 -4.12 3.19
CA TYR A 98 -6.38 -4.71 4.01
C TYR A 98 -6.90 -4.97 5.43
N GLU A 99 -6.20 -5.84 6.14
CA GLU A 99 -6.46 -6.16 7.54
C GLU A 99 -5.12 -6.25 8.29
N ALA A 100 -5.00 -5.54 9.40
CA ALA A 100 -3.84 -5.66 10.28
C ALA A 100 -3.98 -6.92 11.16
N ALA A 101 -2.88 -7.60 11.40
CA ALA A 101 -2.83 -8.72 12.34
C ALA A 101 -3.06 -8.22 13.79
N GLU A 102 -3.55 -9.10 14.67
CA GLU A 102 -3.83 -8.76 16.07
C GLU A 102 -2.58 -8.29 16.83
N ASP A 103 -1.40 -8.80 16.48
CA ASP A 103 -0.13 -8.41 17.07
C ASP A 103 0.44 -7.08 16.52
N LEU A 104 -0.25 -6.46 15.57
CA LEU A 104 0.13 -5.20 14.92
C LEU A 104 1.55 -5.21 14.31
N LYS A 105 2.03 -6.38 13.86
CA LYS A 105 3.34 -6.52 13.21
C LYS A 105 3.26 -6.72 11.70
N SER A 106 2.10 -7.15 11.22
CA SER A 106 1.87 -7.39 9.80
C SER A 106 0.48 -6.94 9.35
N ILE A 107 0.35 -6.75 8.05
CA ILE A 107 -0.94 -6.52 7.38
C ILE A 107 -1.09 -7.50 6.21
N THR A 108 -2.32 -7.87 5.93
CA THR A 108 -2.68 -8.64 4.74
C THR A 108 -3.47 -7.74 3.80
N ILE A 109 -3.00 -7.59 2.58
CA ILE A 109 -3.72 -6.94 1.48
C ILE A 109 -4.43 -8.03 0.69
N TYR A 110 -5.75 -7.90 0.57
CA TYR A 110 -6.58 -8.90 -0.10
C TYR A 110 -6.80 -8.54 -1.57
N ASP A 111 -6.49 -9.47 -2.46
CA ASP A 111 -6.82 -9.35 -3.88
C ASP A 111 -8.23 -9.88 -4.18
N ASN A 112 -9.24 -9.11 -3.81
CA ASN A 112 -10.65 -9.49 -3.98
C ASN A 112 -11.18 -9.32 -5.40
N GLY A 113 -10.35 -9.36 -6.37
CA GLY A 113 -10.83 -9.34 -7.73
C GLY A 113 -10.18 -8.30 -8.62
N ASN A 114 -8.88 -8.26 -8.63
CA ASN A 114 -8.03 -7.60 -9.61
C ASN A 114 -7.20 -6.42 -9.14
N LEU A 115 -6.87 -6.32 -7.86
CA LEU A 115 -5.89 -5.33 -7.41
C LEU A 115 -4.52 -5.61 -8.06
N PHE A 116 -4.11 -6.90 -8.06
CA PHE A 116 -2.86 -7.40 -8.63
C PHE A 116 -3.09 -8.17 -9.94
N ASN A 117 -3.73 -7.52 -10.92
CA ASN A 117 -4.21 -8.17 -12.15
C ASN A 117 -3.23 -8.11 -13.34
N GLN A 118 -2.09 -7.46 -13.18
CA GLN A 118 -1.10 -7.29 -14.25
C GLN A 118 0.23 -7.95 -13.86
N ASN A 119 0.93 -8.49 -14.84
CA ASN A 119 2.31 -8.96 -14.67
C ASN A 119 3.24 -7.76 -14.65
N LYS A 120 3.52 -7.26 -13.45
CA LYS A 120 4.43 -6.12 -13.22
C LYS A 120 4.88 -6.06 -11.78
N ALA A 121 5.82 -5.17 -11.51
CA ALA A 121 6.11 -4.72 -10.15
C ALA A 121 5.02 -3.76 -9.66
N TYR A 122 4.67 -3.86 -8.38
CA TYR A 122 3.76 -2.97 -7.67
C TYR A 122 4.47 -2.36 -6.49
N THR A 123 4.37 -1.05 -6.35
CA THR A 123 4.85 -0.34 -5.17
C THR A 123 3.77 -0.34 -4.10
N LEU A 124 4.12 -0.80 -2.91
CA LEU A 124 3.25 -0.84 -1.73
C LEU A 124 3.77 0.18 -0.72
N THR A 125 2.90 1.10 -0.29
CA THR A 125 3.25 2.16 0.64
C THR A 125 2.33 2.10 1.85
N LEU A 126 2.91 2.13 3.05
CA LEU A 126 2.21 2.26 4.31
C LEU A 126 2.53 3.64 4.91
N GLU A 127 1.49 4.40 5.22
CA GLU A 127 1.61 5.70 5.89
C GLU A 127 1.02 5.60 7.29
N ALA A 128 1.76 6.01 8.29
CA ALA A 128 1.33 6.05 9.67
C ALA A 128 1.51 7.46 10.24
N GLU A 129 0.60 7.87 11.11
CA GLU A 129 0.65 9.18 11.74
C GLU A 129 1.94 9.29 12.56
N TYR A 130 2.67 10.39 12.40
CA TYR A 130 3.95 10.70 13.05
C TYR A 130 5.17 9.87 12.60
N TYR A 131 5.03 9.06 11.53
CA TYR A 131 6.12 8.28 10.96
C TYR A 131 6.37 8.68 9.51
N GLU A 132 7.56 8.43 9.02
CA GLU A 132 7.79 8.44 7.58
C GLU A 132 7.11 7.24 6.92
N ALA A 133 6.71 7.41 5.66
CA ALA A 133 6.10 6.32 4.91
C ALA A 133 7.08 5.17 4.71
N LEU A 134 6.61 3.94 4.83
CA LEU A 134 7.38 2.75 4.49
C LEU A 134 6.95 2.26 3.12
N GLU A 135 7.93 1.89 2.30
CA GLU A 135 7.70 1.40 0.94
C GLU A 135 8.41 0.07 0.71
N THR A 136 7.78 -0.77 -0.09
CA THR A 136 8.37 -1.99 -0.63
C THR A 136 7.81 -2.27 -2.02
N GLU A 137 8.52 -3.06 -2.80
CA GLU A 137 8.08 -3.49 -4.12
C GLU A 137 7.85 -5.01 -4.12
N ILE A 138 6.78 -5.44 -4.76
CA ILE A 138 6.49 -6.84 -5.02
C ILE A 138 6.36 -7.05 -6.53
N THR A 139 6.71 -8.24 -7.01
CA THR A 139 6.49 -8.63 -8.40
C THR A 139 5.28 -9.56 -8.48
N VAL A 140 4.34 -9.25 -9.37
CA VAL A 140 3.21 -10.12 -9.67
C VAL A 140 3.37 -10.72 -11.06
N GLN A 141 3.30 -12.04 -11.14
CA GLN A 141 3.34 -12.79 -12.39
C GLN A 141 2.18 -13.79 -12.38
N GLY A 142 1.40 -13.81 -13.44
CA GLY A 142 0.43 -14.88 -13.67
C GLY A 142 1.07 -15.93 -14.56
N GLU A 143 0.73 -17.18 -14.35
CA GLU A 143 1.00 -18.19 -15.37
C GLU A 143 0.33 -17.74 -16.67
N GLU A 144 1.09 -17.64 -17.75
CA GLU A 144 0.51 -17.66 -19.09
C GLU A 144 -0.01 -19.09 -19.27
N LYS A 145 -1.28 -19.32 -18.93
CA LYS A 145 -1.94 -20.55 -19.32
C LYS A 145 -2.14 -20.45 -20.81
N ASP A 146 -1.52 -21.37 -21.53
CA ASP A 146 -1.87 -21.57 -22.92
C ASP A 146 -3.38 -21.74 -23.03
N VAL A 147 -4.00 -20.93 -23.88
CA VAL A 147 -5.40 -21.15 -24.23
C VAL A 147 -5.46 -22.58 -24.76
N PRO A 148 -6.27 -23.46 -24.16
CA PRO A 148 -6.35 -24.81 -24.68
C PRO A 148 -6.59 -24.74 -26.18
N ALA A 149 -5.78 -25.43 -26.94
CA ALA A 149 -5.90 -25.51 -28.39
C ALA A 149 -7.17 -26.27 -28.80
N SER A 150 -8.32 -25.75 -28.42
CA SER A 150 -9.56 -26.11 -29.09
C SER A 150 -9.56 -25.36 -30.41
N GLU A 151 -9.63 -26.09 -31.50
CA GLU A 151 -9.78 -25.48 -32.82
C GLU A 151 -10.89 -24.41 -32.76
N PRO A 152 -10.60 -23.17 -33.14
CA PRO A 152 -11.62 -22.13 -33.11
C PRO A 152 -12.74 -22.53 -34.06
N MET A 153 -13.96 -22.64 -33.55
CA MET A 153 -15.13 -22.83 -34.41
C MET A 153 -15.53 -21.48 -34.98
N ILE A 154 -15.46 -21.36 -36.28
CA ILE A 154 -15.89 -20.18 -37.02
C ILE A 154 -17.29 -20.49 -37.56
N SER A 155 -18.29 -19.74 -37.11
CA SER A 155 -19.64 -19.81 -37.68
C SER A 155 -20.03 -18.48 -38.29
N LYS A 156 -20.78 -18.50 -39.38
CA LYS A 156 -21.44 -17.30 -39.89
C LYS A 156 -22.68 -17.03 -39.03
N ASP A 157 -22.86 -15.78 -38.70
CA ASP A 157 -24.09 -15.32 -38.06
C ASP A 157 -25.27 -15.32 -39.06
N GLU A 158 -26.48 -15.18 -38.61
CA GLU A 158 -27.72 -15.20 -39.42
C GLU A 158 -27.74 -14.14 -40.50
N ASP A 159 -27.00 -13.03 -40.31
CA ASP A 159 -26.82 -11.99 -41.34
C ASP A 159 -25.92 -12.42 -42.52
N GLY A 160 -25.21 -13.53 -42.37
CA GLY A 160 -24.33 -14.08 -43.39
C GLY A 160 -23.04 -13.28 -43.62
N GLN A 161 -22.83 -12.20 -42.88
CA GLN A 161 -21.67 -11.30 -43.00
C GLN A 161 -20.79 -11.25 -41.80
N THR A 162 -21.34 -11.52 -40.59
CA THR A 162 -20.61 -11.57 -39.35
C THR A 162 -20.08 -12.98 -39.08
N TYR A 163 -18.84 -13.08 -38.62
CA TYR A 163 -18.23 -14.35 -38.22
C TYR A 163 -18.12 -14.41 -36.69
N LEU A 164 -18.72 -15.38 -36.08
CA LEU A 164 -18.54 -15.73 -34.68
C LEU A 164 -17.37 -16.69 -34.57
N VAL A 165 -16.36 -16.28 -33.80
CA VAL A 165 -15.21 -17.15 -33.46
C VAL A 165 -15.38 -17.54 -32.01
N SER A 166 -15.71 -18.80 -31.75
CA SER A 166 -15.82 -19.33 -30.39
C SER A 166 -14.56 -20.12 -30.02
N PHE A 167 -13.99 -19.79 -28.92
CA PHE A 167 -12.93 -20.54 -28.28
C PHE A 167 -13.50 -21.26 -27.06
N GLY A 168 -12.97 -22.44 -26.72
CA GLY A 168 -13.31 -23.08 -25.43
C GLY A 168 -13.10 -22.08 -24.31
N THR A 169 -14.02 -21.98 -23.37
CA THR A 169 -14.04 -20.99 -22.27
C THR A 169 -12.79 -21.08 -21.41
N PRO A 170 -11.81 -20.22 -21.51
CA PRO A 170 -10.74 -20.15 -20.54
C PRO A 170 -11.28 -19.55 -19.25
N THR A 171 -11.01 -20.19 -18.13
CA THR A 171 -11.48 -19.75 -16.81
C THR A 171 -10.84 -18.44 -16.31
N ASN A 172 -9.83 -17.92 -17.01
CA ASN A 172 -9.12 -16.68 -16.65
C ASN A 172 -8.78 -15.84 -17.89
N PHE A 173 -9.78 -15.33 -18.56
CA PHE A 173 -9.59 -14.49 -19.72
C PHE A 173 -9.33 -13.03 -19.31
N VAL A 174 -8.13 -12.51 -19.54
CA VAL A 174 -7.71 -11.17 -19.11
C VAL A 174 -7.80 -10.12 -20.24
N GLY A 175 -8.09 -10.52 -21.47
CA GLY A 175 -8.25 -9.59 -22.59
C GLY A 175 -7.82 -10.15 -23.94
N TRP A 176 -8.20 -9.46 -25.01
CA TRP A 176 -7.83 -9.79 -26.37
C TRP A 176 -6.60 -8.99 -26.81
N LYS A 177 -5.59 -9.66 -27.35
CA LYS A 177 -4.59 -8.99 -28.20
C LYS A 177 -4.98 -9.18 -29.64
N ASN A 178 -5.40 -8.10 -30.32
CA ASN A 178 -5.62 -8.12 -31.76
C ASN A 178 -4.28 -8.26 -32.46
N LYS A 179 -3.95 -9.45 -32.90
CA LYS A 179 -2.96 -9.68 -33.93
C LYS A 179 -3.62 -10.48 -35.03
N VAL A 180 -4.21 -9.75 -35.99
CA VAL A 180 -4.61 -10.31 -37.27
C VAL A 180 -3.39 -10.18 -38.20
N THR A 181 -2.78 -11.30 -38.54
CA THR A 181 -1.77 -11.39 -39.61
C THR A 181 -2.46 -11.77 -40.91
#